data_5c4f31c06b3e640fd5396b14138b2044
#
_entry.id   5c4f31c06b3e640fd5396b14138b2044
#
_cell.length_a   1.000
_cell.length_b   1.000
_cell.length_c   1.000
_cell.angle_alpha   90.00
_cell.angle_beta   90.00
_cell.angle_gamma   90.00
#
_symmetry.space_group_name_H-M   'P 1'
#
loop_
_entity.id
_entity.type
_entity.pdbx_description
1 polymer ?
#
loop_
_entity_poly.entity_id
_entity_poly.type
_entity_poly.pdbx_seq_one_letter_code
_entity_poly.pdbx_strand_id
1 'polypeptide(L)'
;FKNPKIEYAELSYKRSKKEISILRSDNLPSISGYYSLSTFYSSPINQPNENMPSFKSQFDDNKNHEVGLRLNIPVFNGFKRNRQITASKIEAEKVKLVSEQEKIRIQQQVELETTRKKQYMQLASNLQNTLKYAKESFRTTQAKFTSGKVDAVIYTSVKNQLLSSEY
;
A
#
# COMPACT_ATOMS: atom_id res chain seq x y z
N PHE A 1 13.62 2.47 12.28
CA PHE A 1 12.53 3.00 11.41
C PHE A 1 11.82 1.83 10.75
N LYS A 2 10.53 1.61 11.07
CA LYS A 2 9.69 0.64 10.34
C LYS A 2 9.25 1.31 9.03
N ASN A 3 9.61 0.73 7.91
CA ASN A 3 9.15 1.22 6.62
C ASN A 3 7.68 0.77 6.40
N PRO A 4 6.72 1.70 6.16
CA PRO A 4 5.31 1.36 6.00
C PRO A 4 5.03 0.37 4.86
N LYS A 5 5.84 0.39 3.79
CA LYS A 5 5.70 -0.53 2.66
C LYS A 5 6.04 -1.97 3.05
N ILE A 6 7.07 -2.16 3.87
CA ILE A 6 7.43 -3.48 4.39
C ILE A 6 6.32 -3.98 5.32
N GLU A 7 5.84 -3.13 6.22
CA GLU A 7 4.76 -3.47 7.16
C GLU A 7 3.47 -3.86 6.42
N TYR A 8 3.09 -3.09 5.39
CA TYR A 8 1.96 -3.42 4.53
C TYR A 8 2.12 -4.80 3.86
N ALA A 9 3.29 -5.08 3.30
CA ALA A 9 3.57 -6.36 2.64
C ALA A 9 3.50 -7.55 3.63
N GLU A 10 4.01 -7.37 4.86
CA GLU A 10 3.93 -8.39 5.91
C GLU A 10 2.49 -8.61 6.40
N LEU A 11 1.71 -7.54 6.55
CA LEU A 11 0.29 -7.63 6.93
C LEU A 11 -0.53 -8.30 5.82
N SER A 12 -0.25 -8.01 4.55
CA SER A 12 -0.87 -8.69 3.41
C SER A 12 -0.61 -10.20 3.43
N TYR A 13 0.61 -10.62 3.74
CA TYR A 13 0.94 -12.04 3.90
C TYR A 13 0.21 -12.66 5.12
N LYS A 14 0.16 -11.96 6.26
CA LYS A 14 -0.61 -12.44 7.41
C LYS A 14 -2.09 -12.59 7.10
N ARG A 15 -2.66 -11.64 6.34
CA ARG A 15 -4.05 -11.71 5.87
C ARG A 15 -4.28 -12.96 5.01
N SER A 16 -3.44 -13.23 4.02
CA SER A 16 -3.60 -14.39 3.14
C SER A 16 -3.55 -15.74 3.90
N LYS A 17 -2.72 -15.82 4.97
CA LYS A 17 -2.73 -16.98 5.88
C LYS A 17 -4.05 -17.13 6.64
N LYS A 18 -4.64 -16.02 7.10
CA LYS A 18 -5.93 -16.05 7.78
C LYS A 18 -7.06 -16.48 6.85
N GLU A 19 -7.00 -16.08 5.59
CA GLU A 19 -7.95 -16.49 4.55
C GLU A 19 -7.98 -18.01 4.34
N ILE A 20 -6.81 -18.66 4.35
CA ILE A 20 -6.74 -20.13 4.35
C ILE A 20 -7.46 -20.74 5.57
N SER A 21 -7.31 -20.12 6.73
CA SER A 21 -7.99 -20.59 7.96
C SER A 21 -9.50 -20.45 7.87
N ILE A 22 -10.00 -19.35 7.29
CA ILE A 22 -11.42 -19.11 7.03
C ILE A 22 -11.96 -20.19 6.08
N LEU A 23 -11.29 -20.44 4.95
CA LEU A 23 -11.69 -21.48 4.02
C LEU A 23 -11.72 -22.90 4.63
N ARG A 24 -10.84 -23.17 5.60
CA ARG A 24 -10.86 -24.42 6.35
C ARG A 24 -12.06 -24.52 7.31
N SER A 25 -12.43 -23.39 7.94
CA SER A 25 -13.57 -23.36 8.87
C SER A 25 -14.90 -23.62 8.17
N ASP A 26 -14.99 -23.34 6.86
CA ASP A 26 -16.19 -23.66 6.09
C ASP A 26 -16.48 -25.18 5.96
N ASN A 27 -15.53 -26.04 6.30
CA ASN A 27 -15.73 -27.49 6.41
C ASN A 27 -16.30 -27.91 7.77
N LEU A 28 -16.37 -27.00 8.73
CA LEU A 28 -16.91 -27.29 10.06
C LEU A 28 -18.43 -27.05 10.10
N PRO A 29 -19.15 -27.70 11.02
CA PRO A 29 -20.55 -27.38 11.30
C PRO A 29 -20.69 -25.90 11.68
N SER A 30 -21.74 -25.24 11.19
CA SER A 30 -22.09 -23.87 11.58
C SER A 30 -23.47 -23.84 12.26
N ILE A 31 -23.57 -23.06 13.34
CA ILE A 31 -24.81 -22.82 14.05
C ILE A 31 -25.16 -21.34 13.89
N SER A 32 -26.41 -21.07 13.50
CA SER A 32 -26.96 -19.73 13.44
C SER A 32 -28.28 -19.63 14.18
N GLY A 33 -28.46 -18.58 14.97
CA GLY A 33 -29.74 -18.22 15.55
C GLY A 33 -30.49 -17.26 14.64
N TYR A 34 -31.81 -17.40 14.55
CA TYR A 34 -32.64 -16.45 13.83
C TYR A 34 -33.86 -16.07 14.64
N TYR A 35 -34.31 -14.85 14.43
CA TYR A 35 -35.59 -14.33 14.88
C TYR A 35 -36.27 -13.71 13.67
N SER A 36 -37.54 -14.10 13.46
CA SER A 36 -38.37 -13.56 12.39
C SER A 36 -39.66 -13.03 12.99
N LEU A 37 -40.07 -11.85 12.59
CA LEU A 37 -41.37 -11.26 12.83
C LEU A 37 -42.07 -11.13 11.48
N SER A 38 -43.23 -11.81 11.35
CA SER A 38 -44.01 -11.74 10.12
C SER A 38 -45.47 -11.46 10.46
N THR A 39 -46.15 -10.85 9.54
CA THR A 39 -47.61 -10.67 9.58
C THR A 39 -48.13 -10.80 8.14
N PHE A 40 -49.42 -11.07 8.01
CA PHE A 40 -50.05 -11.10 6.70
C PHE A 40 -51.37 -10.35 6.69
N TYR A 41 -51.73 -9.79 5.56
CA TYR A 41 -53.02 -9.19 5.27
C TYR A 41 -53.67 -9.93 4.10
N SER A 42 -54.95 -10.27 4.25
CA SER A 42 -55.73 -10.95 3.26
C SER A 42 -57.07 -10.22 3.02
N SER A 43 -57.40 -9.97 1.77
CA SER A 43 -58.69 -9.41 1.36
C SER A 43 -59.23 -10.19 0.17
N PRO A 44 -60.43 -10.82 0.27
CA PRO A 44 -61.05 -11.48 -0.90
C PRO A 44 -61.46 -10.46 -1.96
N ILE A 45 -61.23 -10.80 -3.20
CA ILE A 45 -61.46 -9.88 -4.35
C ILE A 45 -62.93 -9.72 -4.70
N ASN A 46 -63.80 -10.70 -4.34
CA ASN A 46 -65.17 -10.78 -4.81
C ASN A 46 -66.23 -10.88 -3.69
N GLN A 47 -65.97 -10.43 -2.47
CA GLN A 47 -66.96 -10.41 -1.39
C GLN A 47 -67.21 -8.98 -0.86
N PRO A 48 -68.44 -8.61 -0.52
CA PRO A 48 -68.73 -7.30 0.09
C PRO A 48 -68.01 -7.17 1.44
N ASN A 49 -67.41 -6.02 1.70
CA ASN A 49 -66.52 -5.70 2.83
C ASN A 49 -67.24 -5.58 4.21
N GLU A 50 -68.50 -5.93 4.36
CA GLU A 50 -69.28 -5.56 5.56
C GLU A 50 -68.86 -6.25 6.87
N ASN A 51 -68.02 -7.28 6.84
CA ASN A 51 -67.54 -7.98 8.05
C ASN A 51 -66.02 -8.28 8.09
N MET A 52 -65.24 -7.55 7.30
CA MET A 52 -63.80 -7.79 7.31
C MET A 52 -63.05 -6.99 8.38
N PRO A 53 -62.14 -7.63 9.11
CA PRO A 53 -61.23 -6.91 10.00
C PRO A 53 -60.40 -5.88 9.25
N SER A 54 -60.24 -4.69 9.81
CA SER A 54 -59.45 -3.64 9.20
C SER A 54 -57.97 -4.07 8.99
N PHE A 55 -57.27 -3.44 8.07
CA PHE A 55 -55.86 -3.69 7.86
C PHE A 55 -55.07 -3.68 9.14
N LYS A 56 -55.32 -2.69 10.03
CA LYS A 56 -54.64 -2.57 11.31
C LYS A 56 -54.94 -3.77 12.24
N SER A 57 -56.19 -4.19 12.30
CA SER A 57 -56.57 -5.37 13.12
C SER A 57 -55.89 -6.62 12.60
N GLN A 58 -55.95 -6.90 11.30
CA GLN A 58 -55.29 -8.07 10.71
C GLN A 58 -53.76 -7.99 10.90
N PHE A 59 -53.16 -6.80 10.78
CA PHE A 59 -51.72 -6.59 10.97
C PHE A 59 -51.29 -6.90 12.41
N ASP A 60 -52.10 -6.52 13.40
CA ASP A 60 -51.82 -6.75 14.83
C ASP A 60 -52.14 -8.19 15.24
N ASP A 61 -53.22 -8.76 14.74
CA ASP A 61 -53.72 -10.09 15.13
C ASP A 61 -52.93 -11.22 14.45
N ASN A 62 -52.37 -10.97 13.26
CA ASN A 62 -51.62 -11.96 12.49
C ASN A 62 -50.09 -11.92 12.75
N LYS A 63 -49.64 -11.21 13.80
CA LYS A 63 -48.23 -11.21 14.16
C LYS A 63 -47.76 -12.58 14.56
N ASN A 64 -46.77 -13.08 13.85
CA ASN A 64 -46.12 -14.35 14.16
C ASN A 64 -44.63 -14.08 14.49
N HIS A 65 -44.22 -14.53 15.66
CA HIS A 65 -42.86 -14.50 16.15
C HIS A 65 -42.25 -15.88 16.03
N GLU A 66 -41.19 -16.01 15.28
CA GLU A 66 -40.47 -17.26 15.12
C GLU A 66 -39.03 -17.08 15.63
N VAL A 67 -38.62 -17.96 16.55
CA VAL A 67 -37.25 -18.04 17.05
C VAL A 67 -36.71 -19.42 16.77
N GLY A 68 -35.51 -19.51 16.22
CA GLY A 68 -34.96 -20.83 15.97
C GLY A 68 -33.45 -20.87 15.90
N LEU A 69 -32.94 -22.08 15.91
CA LEU A 69 -31.54 -22.40 15.68
C LEU A 69 -31.44 -23.25 14.41
N ARG A 70 -30.50 -22.89 13.56
CA ARG A 70 -30.20 -23.65 12.34
C ARG A 70 -28.77 -24.20 12.45
N LEU A 71 -28.64 -25.53 12.41
CA LEU A 71 -27.39 -26.25 12.33
C LEU A 71 -27.16 -26.67 10.87
N ASN A 72 -26.04 -26.23 10.29
CA ASN A 72 -25.63 -26.62 8.96
C ASN A 72 -24.35 -27.45 9.03
N ILE A 73 -24.41 -28.70 8.57
CA ILE A 73 -23.28 -29.63 8.56
C ILE A 73 -22.96 -29.97 7.09
N PRO A 74 -21.84 -29.45 6.53
CA PRO A 74 -21.46 -29.77 5.17
C PRO A 74 -20.88 -31.19 5.10
N VAL A 75 -21.59 -32.12 4.49
CA VAL A 75 -21.17 -33.53 4.38
C VAL A 75 -20.27 -33.76 3.18
N PHE A 76 -20.61 -33.19 2.03
CA PHE A 76 -19.85 -33.36 0.78
C PHE A 76 -20.04 -32.17 -0.15
N ASN A 77 -18.96 -31.67 -0.76
CA ASN A 77 -18.97 -30.53 -1.65
C ASN A 77 -18.23 -30.74 -2.97
N GLY A 78 -18.05 -32.02 -3.41
CA GLY A 78 -17.36 -32.35 -4.65
C GLY A 78 -15.89 -31.90 -4.67
N PHE A 79 -15.20 -31.88 -3.54
CA PHE A 79 -13.81 -31.39 -3.38
C PHE A 79 -13.59 -29.90 -3.79
N LYS A 80 -14.68 -29.14 -3.99
CA LYS A 80 -14.59 -27.73 -4.38
C LYS A 80 -13.79 -26.91 -3.35
N ARG A 81 -14.04 -27.12 -2.06
CA ARG A 81 -13.32 -26.44 -0.96
C ARG A 81 -11.84 -26.81 -0.92
N ASN A 82 -11.51 -28.09 -1.12
CA ASN A 82 -10.10 -28.51 -1.15
C ASN A 82 -9.33 -27.80 -2.27
N ARG A 83 -9.95 -27.64 -3.44
CA ARG A 83 -9.37 -26.88 -4.55
C ARG A 83 -9.21 -25.39 -4.20
N GLN A 84 -10.19 -24.78 -3.55
CA GLN A 84 -10.12 -23.38 -3.08
C GLN A 84 -9.02 -23.20 -2.03
N ILE A 85 -8.88 -24.12 -1.06
CA ILE A 85 -7.82 -24.09 -0.05
C ILE A 85 -6.44 -24.21 -0.74
N THR A 86 -6.30 -25.07 -1.73
CA THR A 86 -5.05 -25.22 -2.47
C THR A 86 -4.71 -23.96 -3.27
N ALA A 87 -5.70 -23.37 -3.96
CA ALA A 87 -5.52 -22.11 -4.67
C ALA A 87 -5.13 -20.97 -3.71
N SER A 88 -5.78 -20.89 -2.54
CA SER A 88 -5.45 -19.87 -1.52
C SER A 88 -4.07 -20.08 -0.90
N LYS A 89 -3.58 -21.32 -0.79
CA LYS A 89 -2.20 -21.60 -0.36
C LYS A 89 -1.17 -21.09 -1.39
N ILE A 90 -1.43 -21.33 -2.67
CA ILE A 90 -0.57 -20.84 -3.77
C ILE A 90 -0.56 -19.30 -3.77
N GLU A 91 -1.72 -18.65 -3.60
CA GLU A 91 -1.80 -17.20 -3.52
C GLU A 91 -1.06 -16.64 -2.28
N ALA A 92 -1.16 -17.32 -1.14
CA ALA A 92 -0.40 -16.93 0.06
C ALA A 92 1.12 -17.04 -0.15
N GLU A 93 1.59 -18.06 -0.88
CA GLU A 93 3.01 -18.19 -1.21
C GLU A 93 3.47 -17.09 -2.18
N LYS A 94 2.64 -16.76 -3.17
CA LYS A 94 2.88 -15.62 -4.07
C LYS A 94 2.98 -14.29 -3.31
N VAL A 95 2.06 -14.03 -2.39
CA VAL A 95 2.08 -12.82 -1.55
C VAL A 95 3.33 -12.79 -0.67
N LYS A 96 3.80 -13.95 -0.17
CA LYS A 96 5.05 -14.07 0.58
C LYS A 96 6.25 -13.65 -0.28
N LEU A 97 6.36 -14.19 -1.49
CA LEU A 97 7.44 -13.84 -2.42
C LEU A 97 7.43 -12.33 -2.78
N VAL A 98 6.25 -11.76 -3.00
CA VAL A 98 6.11 -10.31 -3.22
C VAL A 98 6.59 -9.51 -2.00
N SER A 99 6.30 -9.98 -0.77
CA SER A 99 6.80 -9.34 0.45
C SER A 99 8.31 -9.40 0.57
N GLU A 100 8.93 -10.52 0.22
CA GLU A 100 10.39 -10.69 0.21
C GLU A 100 11.03 -9.80 -0.87
N GLN A 101 10.45 -9.76 -2.06
CA GLN A 101 10.91 -8.88 -3.15
C GLN A 101 10.86 -7.39 -2.76
N GLU A 102 9.80 -6.96 -2.07
CA GLU A 102 9.69 -5.56 -1.60
C GLU A 102 10.78 -5.22 -0.58
N LYS A 103 11.14 -6.14 0.32
CA LYS A 103 12.27 -5.96 1.25
C LYS A 103 13.58 -5.75 0.51
N ILE A 104 13.87 -6.61 -0.47
CA ILE A 104 15.08 -6.50 -1.29
C ILE A 104 15.09 -5.18 -2.06
N ARG A 105 13.97 -4.77 -2.65
CA ARG A 105 13.84 -3.52 -3.39
C ARG A 105 14.15 -2.29 -2.52
N ILE A 106 13.63 -2.26 -1.31
CA ILE A 106 13.89 -1.16 -0.38
C ILE A 106 15.34 -1.15 0.06
N GLN A 107 15.93 -2.31 0.32
CA GLN A 107 17.36 -2.42 0.66
C GLN A 107 18.25 -1.85 -0.47
N GLN A 108 18.00 -2.27 -1.70
CA GLN A 108 18.72 -1.76 -2.87
C GLN A 108 18.57 -0.25 -3.04
N GLN A 109 17.36 0.28 -2.79
CA GLN A 109 17.12 1.73 -2.84
C GLN A 109 17.93 2.48 -1.78
N VAL A 110 18.00 1.98 -0.54
CA VAL A 110 18.80 2.58 0.54
C VAL A 110 20.29 2.55 0.19
N GLU A 111 20.80 1.45 -0.35
CA GLU A 111 22.20 1.33 -0.78
C GLU A 111 22.53 2.33 -1.90
N LEU A 112 21.63 2.45 -2.89
CA LEU A 112 21.78 3.41 -3.99
C LEU A 112 21.83 4.85 -3.48
N GLU A 113 20.89 5.25 -2.63
CA GLU A 113 20.86 6.61 -2.08
C GLU A 113 22.06 6.89 -1.14
N THR A 114 22.53 5.88 -0.43
CA THR A 114 23.77 6.01 0.39
C THR A 114 24.98 6.23 -0.49
N THR A 115 25.08 5.52 -1.62
CA THR A 115 26.16 5.70 -2.59
C THR A 115 26.11 7.07 -3.25
N ARG A 116 24.91 7.50 -3.68
CA ARG A 116 24.69 8.86 -4.23
C ARG A 116 25.10 9.94 -3.25
N LYS A 117 24.72 9.79 -1.98
CA LYS A 117 25.14 10.73 -0.93
C LYS A 117 26.65 10.87 -0.87
N LYS A 118 27.39 9.75 -0.85
CA LYS A 118 28.88 9.78 -0.85
C LYS A 118 29.43 10.48 -2.07
N GLN A 119 28.89 10.18 -3.27
CA GLN A 119 29.31 10.82 -4.53
C GLN A 119 29.08 12.33 -4.49
N TYR A 120 27.92 12.80 -4.04
CA TYR A 120 27.64 14.23 -3.93
C TYR A 120 28.53 14.93 -2.89
N MET A 121 28.81 14.29 -1.76
CA MET A 121 29.74 14.85 -0.78
C MET A 121 31.16 15.00 -1.36
N GLN A 122 31.63 14.02 -2.13
CA GLN A 122 32.93 14.07 -2.78
C GLN A 122 32.95 15.11 -3.89
N LEU A 123 31.89 15.20 -4.69
CA LEU A 123 31.73 16.22 -5.72
C LEU A 123 31.78 17.63 -5.11
N ALA A 124 31.02 17.87 -4.04
CA ALA A 124 31.03 19.16 -3.34
C ALA A 124 32.43 19.53 -2.82
N SER A 125 33.17 18.56 -2.23
CA SER A 125 34.53 18.78 -1.79
C SER A 125 35.47 19.13 -2.95
N ASN A 126 35.35 18.42 -4.08
CA ASN A 126 36.17 18.67 -5.27
C ASN A 126 35.87 20.06 -5.88
N LEU A 127 34.58 20.45 -5.94
CA LEU A 127 34.20 21.79 -6.43
C LEU A 127 34.73 22.91 -5.53
N GLN A 128 34.68 22.72 -4.20
CA GLN A 128 35.27 23.67 -3.24
C GLN A 128 36.77 23.82 -3.44
N ASN A 129 37.48 22.71 -3.67
CA ASN A 129 38.92 22.74 -3.95
C ASN A 129 39.22 23.43 -5.29
N THR A 130 38.42 23.12 -6.33
CA THR A 130 38.54 23.76 -7.65
C THR A 130 38.35 25.26 -7.54
N LEU A 131 37.34 25.72 -6.83
CA LEU A 131 37.08 27.15 -6.59
C LEU A 131 38.26 27.80 -5.84
N LYS A 132 38.78 27.14 -4.80
CA LYS A 132 39.94 27.63 -4.04
C LYS A 132 41.14 27.82 -4.94
N TYR A 133 41.48 26.85 -5.79
CA TYR A 133 42.59 26.95 -6.72
C TYR A 133 42.36 28.02 -7.81
N ALA A 134 41.15 28.13 -8.34
CA ALA A 134 40.78 29.15 -9.29
C ALA A 134 40.95 30.57 -8.71
N LYS A 135 40.52 30.79 -7.43
CA LYS A 135 40.73 32.07 -6.72
C LYS A 135 42.20 32.41 -6.54
N GLU A 136 43.02 31.44 -6.15
CA GLU A 136 44.44 31.67 -5.95
C GLU A 136 45.17 31.92 -7.29
N SER A 137 44.80 31.17 -8.33
CA SER A 137 45.31 31.39 -9.69
C SER A 137 44.96 32.79 -10.21
N PHE A 138 43.72 33.23 -10.02
CA PHE A 138 43.29 34.57 -10.40
C PHE A 138 44.07 35.66 -9.63
N ARG A 139 44.20 35.52 -8.30
CA ARG A 139 44.95 36.43 -7.45
C ARG A 139 46.39 36.59 -7.92
N THR A 140 47.06 35.49 -8.22
CA THR A 140 48.45 35.48 -8.71
C THR A 140 48.55 36.12 -10.09
N THR A 141 47.63 35.80 -11.02
CA THR A 141 47.60 36.36 -12.38
C THR A 141 47.29 37.84 -12.35
N GLN A 142 46.40 38.29 -11.49
CA GLN A 142 46.10 39.71 -11.30
C GLN A 142 47.34 40.51 -10.86
N ALA A 143 48.10 39.99 -9.89
CA ALA A 143 49.35 40.63 -9.46
C ALA A 143 50.40 40.70 -10.57
N LYS A 144 50.51 39.63 -11.40
CA LYS A 144 51.42 39.61 -12.56
C LYS A 144 50.96 40.56 -13.66
N PHE A 145 49.65 40.69 -13.91
CA PHE A 145 49.11 41.63 -14.90
C PHE A 145 49.38 43.09 -14.49
N THR A 146 49.14 43.42 -13.21
CA THR A 146 49.41 44.76 -12.68
C THR A 146 50.89 45.14 -12.75
N SER A 147 51.80 44.16 -12.68
CA SER A 147 53.24 44.36 -12.83
C SER A 147 53.75 44.25 -14.29
N GLY A 148 52.83 44.14 -15.28
CA GLY A 148 53.16 44.04 -16.71
C GLY A 148 53.80 42.72 -17.15
N LYS A 149 53.74 41.65 -16.33
CA LYS A 149 54.39 40.35 -16.59
C LYS A 149 53.53 39.35 -17.36
N VAL A 150 52.24 39.63 -17.55
CA VAL A 150 51.27 38.83 -18.32
C VAL A 150 50.40 39.76 -19.14
N ASP A 151 49.93 39.27 -20.30
CA ASP A 151 49.03 40.01 -21.17
C ASP A 151 47.55 39.94 -20.76
N ALA A 152 46.73 40.77 -21.42
CA ALA A 152 45.29 40.86 -21.15
C ALA A 152 44.54 39.57 -21.53
N VAL A 153 45.03 38.76 -22.46
CA VAL A 153 44.41 37.52 -22.91
C VAL A 153 44.48 36.48 -21.80
N ILE A 154 45.67 36.31 -21.18
CA ILE A 154 45.89 35.40 -20.05
C ILE A 154 45.06 35.84 -18.84
N TYR A 155 45.07 37.15 -18.53
CA TYR A 155 44.23 37.67 -17.43
C TYR A 155 42.76 37.37 -17.62
N THR A 156 42.22 37.63 -18.81
CA THR A 156 40.80 37.39 -19.12
C THR A 156 40.45 35.90 -19.09
N SER A 157 41.33 35.04 -19.59
CA SER A 157 41.15 33.58 -19.54
C SER A 157 41.04 33.07 -18.11
N VAL A 158 41.94 33.47 -17.20
CA VAL A 158 41.93 33.05 -15.81
C VAL A 158 40.72 33.65 -15.04
N LYS A 159 40.34 34.90 -15.40
CA LYS A 159 39.10 35.49 -14.85
C LYS A 159 37.86 34.71 -15.25
N ASN A 160 37.73 34.29 -16.51
CA ASN A 160 36.63 33.48 -16.98
C ASN A 160 36.61 32.10 -16.32
N GLN A 161 37.79 31.50 -16.09
CA GLN A 161 37.89 30.24 -15.36
C GLN A 161 37.42 30.35 -13.91
N LEU A 162 37.76 31.45 -13.22
CA LEU A 162 37.22 31.70 -11.88
C LEU A 162 35.70 31.83 -11.90
N LEU A 163 35.17 32.66 -12.81
CA LEU A 163 33.70 32.81 -12.95
C LEU A 163 33.02 31.50 -13.21
N SER A 164 33.54 30.64 -14.09
CA SER A 164 33.00 29.32 -14.37
C SER A 164 33.07 28.34 -13.17
N SER A 165 33.97 28.63 -12.21
CA SER A 165 34.09 27.82 -10.98
C SER A 165 33.18 28.29 -9.83
N GLU A 166 32.61 29.50 -9.95
CA GLU A 166 31.68 30.10 -8.96
C GLU A 166 30.22 29.73 -9.27
N TYR A 167 29.90 29.37 -10.50
CA TYR A 167 28.59 28.96 -10.99
C TYR A 167 28.52 27.44 -11.30
#